data_1717c5bbceb911033ac6ed951c7b6810
#
_entry.id   1717c5bbceb911033ac6ed951c7b6810
#
_cell.length_a   1.000
_cell.length_b   1.000
_cell.length_c   1.000
_cell.angle_alpha   90.00
_cell.angle_beta   90.00
_cell.angle_gamma   90.00
#
_symmetry.space_group_name_H-M   'P 1'
#
loop_
_entity.id
_entity.type
_entity.pdbx_description
1 polymer ?
#
loop_
_entity_poly.entity_id
_entity_poly.type
_entity_poly.pdbx_seq_one_letter_code
_entity_poly.pdbx_strand_id
1 'polypeptide(L)'
;MKIKKIAVLTSGGDSPGMNTALRAVVRTCAYNNIECAGVYRGFQGLINNEIKALNKRSVRGIINRGGTMLYSARSKEFKSKDGRKKAYKNIKKHKIDALV
;
A
#
# COMPACT_ATOMS: atom_id res chain seq x y z
N MET A 1 12.68 -13.50 -12.07
CA MET A 1 11.93 -13.53 -10.82
C MET A 1 10.47 -13.17 -11.08
N LYS A 2 9.56 -13.99 -10.62
CA LYS A 2 8.13 -13.75 -10.87
C LYS A 2 7.52 -13.02 -9.67
N ILE A 3 6.91 -11.86 -9.92
CA ILE A 3 6.22 -11.11 -8.88
C ILE A 3 4.87 -11.76 -8.61
N LYS A 4 4.62 -12.13 -7.36
CA LYS A 4 3.36 -12.75 -6.94
C LYS A 4 2.51 -11.86 -6.05
N LYS A 5 3.12 -10.90 -5.35
CA LYS A 5 2.41 -10.04 -4.42
C LYS A 5 3.00 -8.64 -4.42
N ILE A 6 2.13 -7.65 -4.57
CA ILE A 6 2.50 -6.24 -4.56
C ILE A 6 1.80 -5.55 -3.40
N ALA A 7 2.52 -4.71 -2.66
CA ALA A 7 1.92 -3.84 -1.67
C ALA A 7 1.89 -2.41 -2.20
N VAL A 8 0.79 -1.72 -1.92
CA VAL A 8 0.58 -0.33 -2.33
C VAL A 8 0.46 0.54 -1.11
N LEU A 9 1.17 1.65 -1.10
CA LEU A 9 0.98 2.67 -0.08
C LEU A 9 0.88 4.04 -0.74
N THR A 10 0.27 4.99 -0.02
CA THR A 10 0.24 6.38 -0.44
C THR A 10 1.04 7.20 0.56
N SER A 11 1.87 8.13 0.07
CA SER A 11 2.70 8.97 0.92
C SER A 11 2.57 10.43 0.51
N GLY A 12 2.97 11.33 1.38
CA GLY A 12 2.79 12.76 1.18
C GLY A 12 1.39 13.21 1.56
N GLY A 13 0.97 14.38 1.11
CA GLY A 13 -0.36 14.90 1.36
C GLY A 13 -1.41 14.22 0.49
N ASP A 14 -2.68 14.31 0.87
CA ASP A 14 -3.77 13.81 0.06
C ASP A 14 -3.83 14.52 -1.28
N SER A 15 -4.05 13.76 -2.34
CA SER A 15 -4.13 14.27 -3.70
C SER A 15 -5.40 13.72 -4.36
N PRO A 16 -6.08 14.53 -5.20
CA PRO A 16 -7.32 14.07 -5.84
C PRO A 16 -7.17 12.80 -6.70
N GLY A 17 -5.98 12.51 -7.19
CA GLY A 17 -5.76 11.36 -8.04
C GLY A 17 -5.34 10.08 -7.33
N MET A 18 -5.13 10.12 -6.01
CA MET A 18 -4.59 8.95 -5.29
C MET A 18 -5.50 7.73 -5.32
N ASN A 19 -6.80 7.91 -5.10
CA ASN A 19 -7.74 6.78 -5.14
C ASN A 19 -7.88 6.20 -6.55
N THR A 20 -7.83 7.04 -7.57
CA THR A 20 -7.87 6.58 -8.96
C THR A 20 -6.65 5.73 -9.29
N ALA A 21 -5.46 6.18 -8.89
CA ALA A 21 -4.23 5.44 -9.08
C ALA A 21 -4.25 4.12 -8.32
N LEU A 22 -4.71 4.14 -7.08
CA LEU A 22 -4.84 2.93 -6.26
C LEU A 22 -5.76 1.91 -6.91
N ARG A 23 -6.92 2.35 -7.40
CA ARG A 23 -7.86 1.46 -8.09
C ARG A 23 -7.22 0.83 -9.32
N ALA A 24 -6.48 1.61 -10.10
CA ALA A 24 -5.79 1.11 -11.28
C ALA A 24 -4.79 0.02 -10.94
N VAL A 25 -3.99 0.21 -9.88
CA VAL A 25 -3.01 -0.78 -9.43
C VAL A 25 -3.70 -2.07 -8.99
N VAL A 26 -4.76 -1.97 -8.18
CA VAL A 26 -5.49 -3.16 -7.68
C VAL A 26 -6.10 -3.94 -8.84
N ARG A 27 -6.71 -3.26 -9.79
CA ARG A 27 -7.33 -3.92 -10.95
C ARG A 27 -6.27 -4.57 -11.84
N THR A 28 -5.15 -3.91 -12.06
CA THR A 28 -4.05 -4.47 -12.85
C THR A 28 -3.51 -5.73 -12.20
N CYS A 29 -3.34 -5.72 -10.88
CA CYS A 29 -2.92 -6.93 -10.15
C CYS A 29 -3.93 -8.06 -10.34
N ALA A 30 -5.22 -7.76 -10.23
CA ALA A 30 -6.27 -8.78 -10.40
C ALA A 30 -6.23 -9.40 -11.81
N TYR A 31 -6.03 -8.58 -12.84
CA TYR A 31 -5.93 -9.09 -14.21
C TYR A 31 -4.73 -9.99 -14.45
N ASN A 32 -3.66 -9.79 -13.69
CA ASN A 32 -2.42 -10.54 -13.86
C ASN A 32 -2.24 -11.63 -12.82
N ASN A 33 -3.27 -11.95 -12.04
CA ASN A 33 -3.24 -12.94 -10.97
C ASN A 33 -2.15 -12.65 -9.93
N ILE A 34 -1.94 -11.36 -9.65
CA ILE A 34 -1.00 -10.89 -8.63
C ILE A 34 -1.81 -10.48 -7.40
N GLU A 35 -1.40 -10.96 -6.23
CA GLU A 35 -2.01 -10.51 -4.98
C GLU A 35 -1.65 -9.06 -4.71
N CYS A 36 -2.62 -8.29 -4.21
CA CYS A 36 -2.40 -6.89 -3.87
C CYS A 36 -2.72 -6.66 -2.40
N ALA A 37 -1.85 -5.97 -1.72
CA ALA A 37 -2.07 -5.56 -0.33
C ALA A 37 -1.99 -4.05 -0.22
N GLY A 38 -2.78 -3.47 0.67
CA GLY A 38 -2.72 -2.05 0.95
C GLY A 38 -2.04 -1.80 2.28
N VAL A 39 -1.14 -0.82 2.31
CA VAL A 39 -0.48 -0.39 3.55
C VAL A 39 -1.18 0.88 4.00
N TYR A 40 -1.86 0.81 5.14
CA TYR A 40 -2.58 1.96 5.68
C TYR A 40 -1.63 2.91 6.38
N ARG A 41 -1.86 4.20 6.18
CA ARG A 41 -1.05 5.30 6.76
C ARG A 41 0.41 5.29 6.32
N GLY A 42 0.65 4.94 5.05
CA GLY A 42 1.96 5.10 4.40
C GLY A 42 3.08 4.32 5.08
N PHE A 43 4.26 4.92 5.15
CA PHE A 43 5.43 4.25 5.72
C PHE A 43 5.27 3.94 7.21
N GLN A 44 4.53 4.78 7.95
CA GLN A 44 4.25 4.50 9.36
C GLN A 44 3.42 3.22 9.50
N GLY A 45 2.47 3.00 8.62
CA GLY A 45 1.68 1.78 8.59
C GLY A 45 2.53 0.56 8.25
N LEU A 46 3.53 0.73 7.39
CA LEU A 46 4.46 -0.34 7.05
C LEU A 46 5.25 -0.79 8.30
N ILE A 47 5.69 0.16 9.11
CA ILE A 47 6.39 -0.10 10.37
C ILE A 47 5.46 -0.79 11.37
N ASN A 48 4.21 -0.34 11.45
CA ASN A 48 3.22 -0.83 12.42
C ASN A 48 2.46 -2.06 11.96
N ASN A 49 2.79 -2.61 10.80
CA ASN A 49 2.15 -3.79 10.23
C ASN A 49 0.66 -3.57 9.90
N GLU A 50 0.32 -2.38 9.46
CA GLU A 50 -1.05 -2.05 9.03
C GLU A 50 -1.23 -2.40 7.55
N ILE A 51 -1.15 -3.69 7.24
CA ILE A 51 -1.17 -4.22 5.88
C ILE A 51 -2.38 -5.14 5.73
N LYS A 52 -3.24 -4.86 4.75
CA LYS A 52 -4.44 -5.66 4.48
C LYS A 52 -4.54 -6.03 3.02
N ALA A 53 -5.10 -7.20 2.73
CA ALA A 53 -5.34 -7.62 1.35
C ALA A 53 -6.34 -6.68 0.68
N LEU A 54 -6.08 -6.35 -0.58
CA LEU A 54 -6.99 -5.55 -1.40
C LEU A 54 -7.43 -6.36 -2.61
N ASN A 55 -8.71 -6.20 -2.99
CA ASN A 55 -9.26 -6.82 -4.19
C ASN A 55 -10.14 -5.80 -4.92
N LYS A 56 -10.76 -6.22 -6.03
CA LYS A 56 -11.60 -5.32 -6.82
C LYS A 56 -12.73 -4.70 -6.01
N ARG A 57 -13.29 -5.43 -5.04
CA ARG A 57 -14.36 -4.92 -4.18
C ARG A 57 -13.86 -3.83 -3.25
N SER A 58 -12.63 -3.96 -2.75
CA SER A 58 -12.03 -2.99 -1.83
C SER A 58 -11.96 -1.60 -2.43
N VAL A 59 -11.78 -1.49 -3.75
CA VAL A 59 -11.58 -0.21 -4.44
C VAL A 59 -12.80 0.23 -5.27
N ARG A 60 -13.91 -0.49 -5.16
CA ARG A 60 -15.14 -0.14 -5.88
C ARG A 60 -15.68 1.20 -5.34
N GLY A 61 -15.93 2.14 -6.25
CA GLY A 61 -16.53 3.42 -5.90
C GLY A 61 -15.61 4.44 -5.25
N ILE A 62 -14.35 4.13 -5.02
CA ILE A 62 -13.43 5.08 -4.36
C ILE A 62 -13.05 6.27 -5.25
N ILE A 63 -13.29 6.19 -6.56
CA ILE A 63 -12.97 7.30 -7.47
C ILE A 63 -13.70 8.58 -7.08
N ASN A 64 -14.91 8.45 -6.53
CA ASN A 64 -15.75 9.58 -6.14
C ASN A 64 -15.38 10.16 -4.78
N ARG A 65 -14.39 9.59 -4.11
CA ARG A 65 -13.91 10.10 -2.83
C ARG A 65 -12.64 10.92 -3.04
N GLY A 66 -12.52 12.05 -2.37
CA GLY A 66 -11.27 12.81 -2.36
C GLY A 66 -10.22 12.11 -1.50
N GLY A 67 -8.95 12.45 -1.72
CA GLY A 67 -7.85 11.92 -0.93
C GLY A 67 -7.48 10.50 -1.25
N THR A 68 -7.11 9.74 -0.24
CA THR A 68 -6.72 8.33 -0.38
C THR A 68 -7.44 7.46 0.64
N MET A 69 -7.96 6.31 0.22
CA MET A 69 -8.59 5.37 1.15
C MET A 69 -7.59 4.70 2.08
N LEU A 70 -6.32 4.68 1.71
CA LEU A 70 -5.27 4.09 2.54
C LEU A 70 -4.71 5.08 3.56
N TYR A 71 -5.11 6.35 3.44
CA TYR A 71 -4.57 7.43 4.26
C TYR A 71 -3.06 7.56 4.09
N SER A 72 -2.53 8.68 4.50
CA SER A 72 -1.10 8.91 4.55
C SER A 72 -0.76 9.51 5.91
N ALA A 73 0.46 9.31 6.36
CA ALA A 73 0.93 9.86 7.61
C ALA A 73 2.42 10.13 7.50
N ARG A 74 2.87 11.18 8.17
CA ARG A 74 4.30 11.45 8.26
C ARG A 74 4.93 10.40 9.17
N SER A 75 6.09 9.91 8.77
CA SER A 75 6.81 8.92 9.57
C SER A 75 8.23 9.38 9.82
N LYS A 76 8.46 9.89 11.01
CA LYS A 76 9.81 10.17 11.46
C LYS A 76 10.56 8.89 11.74
N GLU A 77 9.85 7.87 12.20
CA GLU A 77 10.42 6.56 12.50
C GLU A 77 11.02 5.87 11.29
N PHE A 78 10.41 6.05 10.11
CA PHE A 78 10.92 5.45 8.87
C PHE A 78 12.29 6.00 8.48
N LYS A 79 12.63 7.20 8.93
CA LYS A 79 13.95 7.80 8.70
C LYS A 79 15.03 7.14 9.54
N SER A 80 14.66 6.47 10.63
CA SER A 80 15.60 5.78 11.49
C SER A 80 15.93 4.40 10.93
N LYS A 81 17.10 3.89 11.32
CA LYS A 81 17.52 2.55 10.92
C LYS A 81 16.61 1.48 11.50
N ASP A 82 16.16 1.66 12.74
CA ASP A 82 15.28 0.71 13.41
C ASP A 82 13.88 0.69 12.78
N GLY A 83 13.35 1.84 12.40
CA GLY A 83 12.08 1.93 11.71
C GLY A 83 12.10 1.19 10.38
N ARG A 84 13.17 1.38 9.61
CA ARG A 84 13.33 0.67 8.32
C ARG A 84 13.47 -0.83 8.51
N LYS A 85 14.13 -1.28 9.58
CA LYS A 85 14.21 -2.71 9.91
C LYS A 85 12.83 -3.30 10.20
N LYS A 86 12.01 -2.60 10.97
CA LYS A 86 10.64 -3.04 11.27
C LYS A 86 9.81 -3.14 10.00
N ALA A 87 9.90 -2.13 9.13
CA ALA A 87 9.21 -2.14 7.85
C ALA A 87 9.64 -3.33 7.00
N TYR A 88 10.93 -3.58 6.91
CA TYR A 88 11.48 -4.71 6.16
C TYR A 88 10.99 -6.06 6.68
N LYS A 89 10.94 -6.23 8.01
CA LYS A 89 10.39 -7.44 8.61
C LYS A 89 8.95 -7.67 8.21
N ASN A 90 8.15 -6.61 8.20
CA ASN A 90 6.74 -6.69 7.83
C ASN A 90 6.57 -7.02 6.35
N ILE A 91 7.41 -6.47 5.48
CA ILE A 91 7.42 -6.81 4.06
C ILE A 91 7.69 -8.30 3.88
N LYS A 92 8.69 -8.83 4.57
CA LYS A 92 9.01 -10.25 4.50
C LYS A 92 7.93 -11.13 5.10
N LYS A 93 7.34 -10.72 6.23
CA LYS A 93 6.28 -11.46 6.90
C LYS A 93 5.07 -11.66 5.98
N HIS A 94 4.73 -10.66 5.19
CA HIS A 94 3.60 -10.71 4.27
C HIS A 94 3.99 -11.24 2.89
N LYS A 95 5.24 -11.64 2.68
CA LYS A 95 5.75 -12.16 1.41
C LYS A 95 5.52 -11.20 0.25
N ILE A 96 5.76 -9.92 0.48
CA ILE A 96 5.59 -8.87 -0.51
C ILE A 96 6.82 -8.85 -1.42
N ASP A 97 6.59 -8.94 -2.73
CA ASP A 97 7.66 -8.97 -3.73
C ASP A 97 8.03 -7.57 -4.23
N ALA A 98 7.08 -6.65 -4.23
CA ALA A 98 7.30 -5.29 -4.71
C ALA A 98 6.42 -4.29 -3.97
N LEU A 99 6.92 -3.07 -3.83
CA LEU A 99 6.22 -1.96 -3.18
C LEU A 99 5.99 -0.85 -4.20
N VAL A 100 4.77 -0.36 -4.24
CA VAL A 100 4.39 0.72 -5.18
C VAL A 100 3.91 1.95 -4.44
#